data_e238c88df36a3a3c688657c573240202
#
_entry.id   e238c88df36a3a3c688657c573240202
#
_cell.length_a   1.000
_cell.length_b   1.000
_cell.length_c   1.000
_cell.angle_alpha   90.00
_cell.angle_beta   90.00
_cell.angle_gamma   90.00
#
_symmetry.space_group_name_H-M   'P 1'
#
loop_
_entity.id
_entity.type
_entity.pdbx_description
1 polymer ?
#
loop_
_entity_poly.entity_id
_entity_poly.type
_entity_poly.pdbx_seq_one_letter_code
_entity_poly.pdbx_strand_id
1 'polypeptide(L)'
;MLGVDPKQVHAWYLAVYVDAVEWVELPNTLGMSQYADGGVMGSKPCIATGKYIQRMSPHCRGCRYDPAQRSGDNACPFATLYWDFLLRHEAALARNPRMALQVKNVARLADGQKRAVSERAAAIRRGEIGTDAGVSAEAATGFGRHA
;
A
#
# COMPACT_ATOMS: atom_id res chain seq x y z
N MET A 1 -4.60 -1.60 1.80
CA MET A 1 -3.42 -1.71 2.69
C MET A 1 -3.56 -0.82 3.92
N LEU A 2 -3.69 0.46 3.77
CA LEU A 2 -3.78 1.43 4.88
C LEU A 2 -5.14 1.45 5.58
N GLY A 3 -6.17 0.89 5.00
CA GLY A 3 -7.52 0.90 5.57
C GLY A 3 -8.27 2.23 5.39
N VAL A 4 -7.81 3.08 4.47
CA VAL A 4 -8.50 4.33 4.15
C VAL A 4 -9.78 4.02 3.36
N ASP A 5 -10.87 4.69 3.70
CA ASP A 5 -12.12 4.57 2.96
C ASP A 5 -11.94 5.08 1.50
N PRO A 6 -12.24 4.26 0.50
CA PRO A 6 -12.12 4.66 -0.91
C PRO A 6 -12.93 5.92 -1.26
N LYS A 7 -14.06 6.15 -0.61
CA LYS A 7 -14.87 7.36 -0.80
C LYS A 7 -14.13 8.61 -0.33
N GLN A 8 -13.40 8.52 0.77
CA GLN A 8 -12.55 9.63 1.25
C GLN A 8 -11.40 9.91 0.27
N VAL A 9 -10.78 8.86 -0.27
CA VAL A 9 -9.73 9.01 -1.29
C VAL A 9 -10.30 9.68 -2.54
N HIS A 10 -11.48 9.26 -3.00
CA HIS A 10 -12.15 9.86 -4.15
C HIS A 10 -12.48 11.35 -3.93
N ALA A 11 -13.08 11.68 -2.78
CA ALA A 11 -13.37 13.07 -2.41
C ALA A 11 -12.11 13.93 -2.34
N TRP A 12 -11.01 13.36 -1.82
CA TRP A 12 -9.73 14.04 -1.76
C TRP A 12 -9.17 14.33 -3.16
N TYR A 13 -9.23 13.38 -4.09
CA TYR A 13 -8.81 13.60 -5.47
C TYR A 13 -9.59 14.76 -6.12
N LEU A 14 -10.89 14.77 -5.99
CA LEU A 14 -11.75 15.85 -6.53
C LEU A 14 -11.43 17.22 -5.92
N ALA A 15 -11.00 17.25 -4.65
CA ALA A 15 -10.68 18.51 -3.95
C ALA A 15 -9.29 19.06 -4.28
N VAL A 16 -8.31 18.18 -4.60
CA VAL A 16 -6.90 18.56 -4.74
C VAL A 16 -6.49 18.80 -6.19
N TYR A 17 -7.02 18.00 -7.12
CA TYR A 17 -6.63 18.11 -8.52
C TYR A 17 -7.60 19.00 -9.30
N VAL A 18 -7.06 20.01 -9.98
CA VAL A 18 -7.83 21.00 -10.73
C VAL A 18 -8.57 20.38 -11.92
N ASP A 19 -8.01 19.34 -12.50
CA ASP A 19 -8.53 18.61 -13.65
C ASP A 19 -9.24 17.29 -13.29
N ALA A 20 -9.42 17.02 -12.00
CA ALA A 20 -10.14 15.85 -11.55
C ALA A 20 -11.64 15.97 -11.88
N VAL A 21 -12.15 14.98 -12.57
CA VAL A 21 -13.58 14.87 -12.90
C VAL A 21 -14.11 13.52 -12.41
N GLU A 22 -15.28 13.54 -11.81
CA GLU A 22 -15.85 12.38 -11.10
C GLU A 22 -15.94 11.12 -11.97
N TRP A 23 -16.39 11.25 -13.20
CA TRP A 23 -16.56 10.10 -14.10
C TRP A 23 -15.22 9.43 -14.52
N VAL A 24 -14.09 10.14 -14.40
CA VAL A 24 -12.74 9.58 -14.63
C VAL A 24 -12.17 8.96 -13.35
N GLU A 25 -12.31 9.66 -12.22
CA GLU A 25 -11.73 9.24 -10.95
C GLU A 25 -12.48 8.06 -10.31
N LEU A 26 -13.80 8.02 -10.44
CA LEU A 26 -14.64 6.98 -9.85
C LEU A 26 -14.24 5.56 -10.30
N PRO A 27 -14.03 5.27 -11.59
CA PRO A 27 -13.55 3.98 -12.05
C PRO A 27 -12.17 3.62 -11.50
N ASN A 28 -11.29 4.59 -11.29
CA ASN A 28 -9.95 4.37 -10.75
C ASN A 28 -9.95 4.11 -9.24
N THR A 29 -10.67 4.93 -8.46
CA THR A 29 -10.65 4.88 -7.00
C THR A 29 -11.59 3.83 -6.42
N LEU A 30 -12.76 3.62 -6.99
CA LEU A 30 -13.76 2.65 -6.53
C LEU A 30 -13.85 1.41 -7.42
N GLY A 31 -13.63 1.55 -8.71
CA GLY A 31 -13.66 0.44 -9.67
C GLY A 31 -12.38 -0.39 -9.62
N MET A 32 -11.36 0.01 -10.36
CA MET A 32 -10.15 -0.77 -10.57
C MET A 32 -9.35 -1.01 -9.28
N SER A 33 -9.17 0.01 -8.43
CA SER A 33 -8.36 -0.10 -7.20
C SER A 33 -8.99 -1.02 -6.16
N GLN A 34 -10.32 -1.11 -6.12
CA GLN A 34 -11.09 -1.97 -5.23
C GLN A 34 -11.52 -3.30 -5.89
N TYR A 35 -11.19 -3.47 -7.18
CA TYR A 35 -11.66 -4.62 -7.97
C TYR A 35 -13.19 -4.73 -8.03
N ALA A 36 -13.88 -3.60 -7.86
CA ALA A 36 -15.34 -3.54 -7.83
C ALA A 36 -15.98 -3.63 -9.23
N ASP A 37 -15.19 -3.41 -10.28
CA ASP A 37 -15.58 -3.54 -11.69
C ASP A 37 -15.62 -5.01 -12.18
N GLY A 38 -15.33 -5.99 -11.29
CA GLY A 38 -15.27 -7.41 -11.66
C GLY A 38 -14.11 -7.78 -12.57
N GLY A 39 -13.11 -6.90 -12.72
CA GLY A 39 -11.93 -7.15 -13.54
C GLY A 39 -12.04 -6.66 -14.98
N VAL A 40 -12.99 -5.79 -15.28
CA VAL A 40 -13.13 -5.17 -16.61
C VAL A 40 -11.93 -4.28 -16.94
N MET A 41 -11.53 -3.42 -15.99
CA MET A 41 -10.39 -2.52 -16.12
C MET A 41 -9.07 -3.17 -15.69
N GLY A 42 -9.11 -4.02 -14.69
CA GLY A 42 -7.94 -4.71 -14.16
C GLY A 42 -8.21 -6.16 -13.83
N SER A 43 -7.43 -7.06 -14.42
CA SER A 43 -7.62 -8.51 -14.24
C SER A 43 -7.17 -9.05 -12.87
N LYS A 44 -6.61 -8.20 -12.02
CA LYS A 44 -6.21 -8.51 -10.64
C LYS A 44 -6.19 -7.23 -9.79
N PRO A 45 -6.33 -7.35 -8.45
CA PRO A 45 -6.15 -6.21 -7.56
C PRO A 45 -4.78 -5.54 -7.74
N CYS A 46 -4.78 -4.22 -7.78
CA CYS A 46 -3.54 -3.43 -7.85
C CYS A 46 -3.02 -3.20 -6.43
N ILE A 47 -1.99 -3.95 -6.03
CA ILE A 47 -1.39 -3.87 -4.70
C ILE A 47 0.09 -3.56 -4.84
N ALA A 48 0.52 -2.39 -4.35
CA ALA A 48 1.91 -1.97 -4.39
C ALA A 48 2.76 -2.72 -3.35
N THR A 49 3.84 -3.35 -3.79
CA THR A 49 4.84 -3.93 -2.88
C THR A 49 5.77 -2.87 -2.32
N GLY A 50 6.41 -3.12 -1.18
CA GLY A 50 7.44 -2.24 -0.63
C GLY A 50 8.58 -1.95 -1.62
N LYS A 51 9.03 -2.96 -2.38
CA LYS A 51 10.05 -2.80 -3.44
C LYS A 51 9.58 -1.91 -4.59
N TYR A 52 8.31 -2.01 -4.97
CA TYR A 52 7.74 -1.13 -5.99
C TYR A 52 7.72 0.32 -5.51
N ILE A 53 7.23 0.55 -4.29
CA ILE A 53 7.18 1.88 -3.67
C ILE A 53 8.59 2.47 -3.56
N GLN A 54 9.58 1.68 -3.09
CA GLN A 54 10.97 2.10 -2.99
C GLN A 54 11.54 2.57 -4.34
N ARG A 55 11.22 1.86 -5.42
CA ARG A 55 11.69 2.22 -6.76
C ARG A 55 11.02 3.48 -7.31
N MET A 56 9.74 3.67 -7.01
CA MET A 56 8.94 4.76 -7.58
C MET A 56 9.00 6.05 -6.75
N SER A 57 9.35 5.96 -5.47
CA SER A 57 9.35 7.12 -4.58
C SER A 57 10.76 7.68 -4.38
N PRO A 58 10.98 8.98 -4.61
CA PRO A 58 12.24 9.64 -4.29
C PRO A 58 12.53 9.66 -2.78
N HIS A 59 11.50 9.63 -1.94
CA HIS A 59 11.61 9.65 -0.48
C HIS A 59 12.19 8.34 0.09
N CYS A 60 12.27 7.27 -0.69
CA CYS A 60 12.89 6.02 -0.26
C CYS A 60 14.41 5.96 -0.49
N ARG A 61 15.01 7.00 -1.07
CA ARG A 61 16.48 7.06 -1.24
C ARG A 61 17.15 7.24 0.11
N GLY A 62 18.06 6.33 0.47
CA GLY A 62 18.73 6.36 1.78
C GLY A 62 17.86 5.90 2.96
N CYS A 63 16.66 5.39 2.70
CA CYS A 63 15.79 4.86 3.73
C CYS A 63 16.44 3.66 4.45
N ARG A 64 16.37 3.66 5.79
CA ARG A 64 16.93 2.56 6.62
C ARG A 64 16.17 1.24 6.52
N TYR A 65 14.94 1.29 6.04
CA TYR A 65 14.06 0.11 6.02
C TYR A 65 14.30 -0.77 4.78
N ASP A 66 14.32 -2.08 5.01
CA ASP A 66 14.47 -3.09 3.96
C ASP A 66 13.10 -3.54 3.42
N PRO A 67 12.77 -3.29 2.15
CA PRO A 67 11.51 -3.71 1.54
C PRO A 67 11.44 -5.21 1.24
N ALA A 68 12.54 -5.96 1.43
CA ALA A 68 12.53 -7.42 1.33
C ALA A 68 12.06 -8.09 2.62
N GLN A 69 12.21 -7.42 3.76
CA GLN A 69 11.75 -7.91 5.05
C GLN A 69 10.25 -7.70 5.23
N ARG A 70 9.59 -8.65 5.87
CA ARG A 70 8.14 -8.65 6.10
C ARG A 70 7.76 -8.11 7.47
N SER A 71 8.62 -8.33 8.46
CA SER A 71 8.46 -7.92 9.86
C SER A 71 9.84 -7.69 10.49
N GLY A 72 9.87 -7.20 11.73
CA GLY A 72 11.10 -6.81 12.43
C GLY A 72 11.40 -5.32 12.28
N ASP A 73 12.35 -4.80 13.06
CA ASP A 73 12.60 -3.37 13.23
C ASP A 73 13.03 -2.68 11.92
N ASN A 74 13.76 -3.38 11.08
CA ASN A 74 14.25 -2.87 9.81
C ASN A 74 13.30 -3.16 8.63
N ALA A 75 12.17 -3.83 8.87
CA ALA A 75 11.22 -4.09 7.79
C ALA A 75 10.56 -2.79 7.31
N CYS A 76 10.51 -2.61 6.00
CA CYS A 76 9.79 -1.49 5.40
C CYS A 76 8.31 -1.54 5.81
N PRO A 77 7.74 -0.45 6.38
CA PRO A 77 6.34 -0.42 6.79
C PRO A 77 5.37 -0.80 5.65
N PHE A 78 5.63 -0.34 4.43
CA PHE A 78 4.81 -0.70 3.27
C PHE A 78 4.92 -2.19 2.90
N ALA A 79 6.09 -2.81 3.09
CA ALA A 79 6.23 -4.24 2.89
C ALA A 79 5.42 -5.03 3.93
N THR A 80 5.47 -4.62 5.20
CA THR A 80 4.66 -5.23 6.26
C THR A 80 3.16 -5.10 5.96
N LEU A 81 2.69 -3.90 5.60
CA LEU A 81 1.28 -3.64 5.25
C LEU A 81 0.83 -4.43 4.01
N TYR A 82 1.73 -4.64 3.04
CA TYR A 82 1.45 -5.48 1.87
C TYR A 82 1.20 -6.94 2.27
N TRP A 83 2.08 -7.52 3.10
CA TRP A 83 1.93 -8.90 3.54
C TRP A 83 0.72 -9.09 4.46
N ASP A 84 0.45 -8.16 5.36
CA ASP A 84 -0.76 -8.17 6.19
C ASP A 84 -2.04 -8.08 5.33
N PHE A 85 -2.04 -7.26 4.29
CA PHE A 85 -3.15 -7.19 3.36
C PHE A 85 -3.40 -8.53 2.68
N LEU A 86 -2.36 -9.21 2.20
CA LEU A 86 -2.48 -10.52 1.58
C LEU A 86 -3.02 -11.56 2.57
N LEU A 87 -2.55 -11.54 3.83
CA LEU A 87 -3.03 -12.43 4.89
C LEU A 87 -4.53 -12.24 5.17
N ARG A 88 -4.96 -11.00 5.37
CA ARG A 88 -6.37 -10.69 5.68
C ARG A 88 -7.33 -11.01 4.54
N HIS A 89 -6.87 -10.97 3.33
CA HIS A 89 -7.70 -11.16 2.13
C HIS A 89 -7.39 -12.43 1.36
N GLU A 90 -6.67 -13.38 1.97
CA GLU A 90 -6.22 -14.63 1.32
C GLU A 90 -7.35 -15.37 0.63
N ALA A 91 -8.47 -15.56 1.31
CA ALA A 91 -9.62 -16.29 0.78
C ALA A 91 -10.26 -15.59 -0.44
N ALA A 92 -10.31 -14.27 -0.43
CA ALA A 92 -10.83 -13.50 -1.56
C ALA A 92 -9.85 -13.52 -2.75
N LEU A 93 -8.56 -13.38 -2.48
CA LEU A 93 -7.51 -13.38 -3.48
C LEU A 93 -7.32 -14.76 -4.14
N ALA A 94 -7.58 -15.85 -3.39
CA ALA A 94 -7.51 -17.22 -3.91
C ALA A 94 -8.50 -17.48 -5.07
N ARG A 95 -9.58 -16.70 -5.15
CA ARG A 95 -10.55 -16.81 -6.25
C ARG A 95 -10.03 -16.23 -7.58
N ASN A 96 -8.94 -15.46 -7.54
CA ASN A 96 -8.36 -14.86 -8.74
C ASN A 96 -7.12 -15.65 -9.18
N PRO A 97 -7.13 -16.34 -10.35
CA PRO A 97 -6.00 -17.13 -10.81
C PRO A 97 -4.69 -16.34 -10.93
N ARG A 98 -4.77 -15.03 -11.22
CA ARG A 98 -3.59 -14.16 -11.34
C ARG A 98 -2.95 -13.81 -10.00
N MET A 99 -3.64 -14.10 -8.89
CA MET A 99 -3.12 -13.95 -7.52
C MET A 99 -2.57 -15.27 -6.95
N ALA A 100 -2.61 -16.36 -7.70
CA ALA A 100 -2.20 -17.69 -7.22
C ALA A 100 -0.79 -17.73 -6.63
N LEU A 101 0.17 -17.01 -7.23
CA LEU A 101 1.54 -16.95 -6.72
C LEU A 101 1.60 -16.26 -5.36
N GLN A 102 0.89 -15.14 -5.19
CA GLN A 102 0.84 -14.38 -3.95
C GLN A 102 0.18 -15.19 -2.84
N VAL A 103 -0.93 -15.85 -3.13
CA VAL A 103 -1.64 -16.74 -2.19
C VAL A 103 -0.73 -17.90 -1.78
N LYS A 104 -0.05 -18.55 -2.74
CA LYS A 104 0.92 -19.61 -2.44
C LYS A 104 2.07 -19.14 -1.56
N ASN A 105 2.54 -17.91 -1.76
CA ASN A 105 3.60 -17.32 -0.93
C ASN A 105 3.13 -17.03 0.50
N VAL A 106 1.88 -16.60 0.67
CA VAL A 106 1.25 -16.41 1.99
C VAL A 106 1.08 -17.74 2.72
N ALA A 107 0.59 -18.76 2.03
CA ALA A 107 0.37 -20.10 2.60
C ALA A 107 1.68 -20.74 3.12
N ARG A 108 2.84 -20.37 2.56
CA ARG A 108 4.17 -20.87 2.99
C ARG A 108 4.72 -20.18 4.23
N LEU A 109 4.10 -19.12 4.72
CA LEU A 109 4.56 -18.44 5.94
C LEU A 109 4.25 -19.30 7.16
N ALA A 110 5.24 -19.45 8.04
CA ALA A 110 5.03 -20.05 9.35
C ALA A 110 4.09 -19.18 10.20
N ASP A 111 3.33 -19.77 11.10
CA ASP A 111 2.34 -19.06 11.92
C ASP A 111 2.96 -17.94 12.77
N GLY A 112 4.19 -18.14 13.26
CA GLY A 112 4.94 -17.09 13.94
C GLY A 112 5.22 -15.88 13.03
N GLN A 113 5.55 -16.11 11.75
CA GLN A 113 5.76 -15.03 10.79
C GLN A 113 4.45 -14.29 10.45
N LYS A 114 3.35 -15.04 10.32
CA LYS A 114 2.02 -14.44 10.08
C LYS A 114 1.63 -13.53 11.23
N ARG A 115 1.79 -13.99 12.48
CA ARG A 115 1.52 -13.17 13.68
C ARG A 115 2.40 -11.92 13.73
N ALA A 116 3.71 -12.06 13.57
CA ALA A 116 4.64 -10.93 13.60
C ALA A 116 4.31 -9.86 12.54
N VAL A 117 3.89 -10.28 11.33
CA VAL A 117 3.43 -9.36 10.29
C VAL A 117 2.17 -8.63 10.71
N SER A 118 1.17 -9.35 11.23
CA SER A 118 -0.12 -8.76 11.60
C SER A 118 0.00 -7.80 12.80
N GLU A 119 0.77 -8.16 13.81
CA GLU A 119 1.05 -7.32 14.98
C GLU A 119 1.75 -6.02 14.58
N ARG A 120 2.81 -6.13 13.78
CA ARG A 120 3.53 -4.95 13.29
C ARG A 120 2.66 -4.08 12.39
N ALA A 121 1.86 -4.67 11.51
CA ALA A 121 0.93 -3.92 10.66
C ALA A 121 -0.13 -3.18 11.48
N ALA A 122 -0.61 -3.77 12.57
CA ALA A 122 -1.51 -3.11 13.50
C ALA A 122 -0.83 -1.91 14.19
N ALA A 123 0.42 -2.05 14.64
CA ALA A 123 1.20 -0.97 15.23
C ALA A 123 1.44 0.19 14.23
N ILE A 124 1.75 -0.12 12.97
CA ILE A 124 1.88 0.89 11.91
C ILE A 124 0.55 1.65 11.71
N ARG A 125 -0.59 0.95 11.67
CA ARG A 125 -1.90 1.60 11.51
C ARG A 125 -2.31 2.47 12.70
N ARG A 126 -1.81 2.17 13.91
CA ARG A 126 -1.99 3.02 15.09
C ARG A 126 -1.02 4.20 15.16
N GLY A 127 -0.07 4.30 14.22
CA GLY A 127 0.96 5.35 14.23
C GLY A 127 2.09 5.13 15.24
N GLU A 128 2.18 3.94 15.85
CA GLU A 128 3.24 3.60 16.81
C GLU A 128 4.60 3.35 16.11
N ILE A 129 4.55 2.98 14.85
CA ILE A 129 5.73 2.81 13.99
C ILE A 129 5.58 3.81 12.85
N GLY A 130 6.46 4.81 12.83
CA GLY A 130 6.48 5.83 11.79
C GLY A 130 6.75 5.22 10.42
N THR A 131 6.08 5.75 9.42
CA THR A 131 6.45 5.55 8.01
C THR A 131 7.54 6.53 7.59
N ASP A 132 7.95 7.40 8.52
CA ASP A 132 8.95 8.43 8.32
C ASP A 132 10.33 7.81 8.15
N ALA A 133 10.67 7.62 6.92
CA ALA A 133 12.00 7.19 6.50
C ALA A 133 12.98 8.34 6.66
N GLY A 134 13.24 8.81 7.89
CA GLY A 134 14.33 9.78 8.13
C GLY A 134 14.39 10.96 7.16
N VAL A 135 13.24 11.46 6.73
CA VAL A 135 13.17 12.70 5.96
C VAL A 135 13.51 13.81 6.94
N SER A 136 14.77 14.25 6.94
CA SER A 136 15.16 15.47 7.61
C SER A 136 14.19 16.58 7.20
N ALA A 137 13.75 17.38 8.15
CA ALA A 137 12.77 18.46 7.98
C ALA A 137 13.14 19.50 6.88
N GLU A 138 14.33 19.42 6.34
CA GLU A 138 14.84 20.29 5.27
C GLU A 138 14.20 20.05 3.89
N ALA A 139 13.60 18.88 3.63
CA ALA A 139 12.96 18.60 2.34
C ALA A 139 11.53 19.18 2.24
N ALA A 140 10.92 19.56 3.36
CA ALA A 140 9.54 20.08 3.37
C ALA A 140 9.43 21.55 2.96
N THR A 141 10.53 22.31 2.89
CA THR A 141 10.53 23.75 2.56
C THR A 141 10.73 24.06 1.06
N GLY A 142 10.93 23.03 0.23
CA GLY A 142 11.20 23.19 -1.20
C GLY A 142 9.98 23.29 -2.12
N PHE A 143 8.75 23.17 -1.60
CA PHE A 143 7.53 23.22 -2.41
C PHE A 143 6.77 24.54 -2.29
N GLY A 144 7.46 25.61 -2.53
CA GLY A 144 6.84 26.93 -2.51
C GLY A 144 7.75 27.96 -3.14
N ARG A 145 7.70 28.10 -4.47
CA ARG A 145 7.85 29.33 -5.25
C ARG A 145 8.17 29.04 -6.72
N HIS A 146 7.19 28.88 -7.54
CA HIS A 146 7.24 29.38 -8.91
C HIS A 146 5.92 30.11 -9.17
N ALA A 147 6.04 31.43 -9.12
CA ALA A 147 5.08 32.36 -9.66
C ALA A 147 5.16 32.34 -11.17
#